data_a5e94a86c5b8a7f4b356cbe1c1c93ab3
#
_entry.id   a5e94a86c5b8a7f4b356cbe1c1c93ab3
#
_cell.length_a   1.000
_cell.length_b   1.000
_cell.length_c   1.000
_cell.angle_alpha   90.00
_cell.angle_beta   90.00
_cell.angle_gamma   90.00
#
_symmetry.space_group_name_H-M   'P 1'
#
loop_
_entity.id
_entity.type
_entity.pdbx_description
1 polymer ?
#
loop_
_entity_poly.entity_id
_entity_poly.type
_entity_poly.pdbx_seq_one_letter_code
_entity_poly.pdbx_strand_id
1 'polypeptide(L)'
;MIDLEAIRTLADIPAAQARARGQAVAVKYGDRETSFAELDAQSNRVANALLASGVAPGDRVSVLTKNHDAWYPLFFGTARARACLAPINCRLAAGEIGFILGDAAPKLLFVGEDFFDTALAAVAGLADKPRLVALYGAHPDFEGFDAWLGDAAATPPADAPQLADDVLQLYTSGTTGRPKGVVLANKNYRRFLEMATEVDGFAYGED
;
A
#
# COMPACT_ATOMS: atom_id res chain seq x y z
N MET A 1 3.10 25.27 -2.28
CA MET A 1 2.10 24.86 -3.32
C MET A 1 2.52 23.53 -3.90
N ILE A 2 1.61 22.56 -4.01
CA ILE A 2 1.91 21.25 -4.61
C ILE A 2 2.07 21.42 -6.10
N ASP A 3 3.20 20.97 -6.66
CA ASP A 3 3.40 20.93 -8.11
C ASP A 3 2.60 19.77 -8.71
N LEU A 4 1.39 20.05 -9.14
CA LEU A 4 0.51 19.05 -9.76
C LEU A 4 1.00 18.57 -11.13
N GLU A 5 1.88 19.32 -11.81
CA GLU A 5 2.50 18.84 -13.05
C GLU A 5 3.50 17.71 -12.77
N ALA A 6 4.18 17.78 -11.62
CA ALA A 6 5.10 16.74 -11.17
C ALA A 6 4.40 15.48 -10.58
N ILE A 7 3.10 15.55 -10.26
CA ILE A 7 2.34 14.46 -9.67
C ILE A 7 1.33 13.93 -10.69
N ARG A 8 1.74 13.00 -11.52
CA ARG A 8 0.89 12.35 -12.52
C ARG A 8 0.11 11.17 -11.93
N THR A 9 0.73 10.45 -11.01
CA THR A 9 0.19 9.25 -10.37
C THR A 9 0.35 9.34 -8.86
N LEU A 10 -0.33 8.49 -8.11
CA LEU A 10 -0.17 8.36 -6.67
C LEU A 10 1.29 8.11 -6.27
N ALA A 11 2.00 7.32 -7.07
CA ALA A 11 3.39 6.96 -6.84
C ALA A 11 4.38 8.14 -6.89
N ASP A 12 4.00 9.23 -7.55
CA ASP A 12 4.85 10.43 -7.68
C ASP A 12 4.86 11.29 -6.42
N ILE A 13 3.85 11.16 -5.55
CA ILE A 13 3.67 12.01 -4.37
C ILE A 13 4.90 12.03 -3.46
N PRO A 14 5.45 10.88 -2.99
CA PRO A 14 6.62 10.91 -2.11
C PRO A 14 7.83 11.56 -2.79
N ALA A 15 8.09 11.25 -4.05
CA ALA A 15 9.22 11.81 -4.79
C ALA A 15 9.10 13.33 -5.00
N ALA A 16 7.91 13.83 -5.30
CA ALA A 16 7.65 15.27 -5.43
C ALA A 16 7.88 16.00 -4.10
N GLN A 17 7.36 15.44 -3.00
CA GLN A 17 7.56 16.00 -1.66
C GLN A 17 9.01 15.88 -1.18
N ALA A 18 9.70 14.78 -1.48
CA ALA A 18 11.12 14.61 -1.16
C ALA A 18 11.99 15.69 -1.84
N ARG A 19 11.66 16.03 -3.09
CA ARG A 19 12.35 17.14 -3.80
C ARG A 19 12.05 18.50 -3.20
N ALA A 20 10.80 18.75 -2.82
CA ALA A 20 10.37 20.07 -2.32
C ALA A 20 10.76 20.31 -0.86
N ARG A 21 10.67 19.29 0.00
CA ARG A 21 10.85 19.40 1.44
C ARG A 21 11.31 18.08 2.09
N GLY A 22 12.36 17.47 1.54
CA GLY A 22 12.81 16.12 1.89
C GLY A 22 13.06 15.85 3.37
N GLN A 23 13.53 16.87 4.12
CA GLN A 23 13.80 16.73 5.56
C GLN A 23 12.58 16.98 6.46
N ALA A 24 11.46 17.46 5.90
CA ALA A 24 10.25 17.64 6.68
C ALA A 24 9.62 16.28 7.03
N VAL A 25 8.94 16.23 8.18
CA VAL A 25 8.25 15.02 8.63
C VAL A 25 7.07 14.72 7.71
N ALA A 26 7.07 13.52 7.13
CA ALA A 26 5.98 13.00 6.31
C ALA A 26 4.99 12.18 7.14
N VAL A 27 5.52 11.37 8.06
CA VAL A 27 4.73 10.46 8.92
C VAL A 27 5.24 10.54 10.34
N LYS A 28 4.33 10.67 11.30
CA LYS A 28 4.60 10.52 12.72
C LYS A 28 3.78 9.37 13.28
N TYR A 29 4.46 8.42 13.94
CA TYR A 29 3.83 7.28 14.58
C TYR A 29 4.44 7.04 15.96
N GLY A 30 3.73 7.40 17.02
CA GLY A 30 4.29 7.48 18.36
C GLY A 30 5.45 8.47 18.40
N ASP A 31 6.63 7.98 18.83
CA ASP A 31 7.86 8.76 18.89
C ASP A 31 8.73 8.64 17.61
N ARG A 32 8.31 7.84 16.63
CA ARG A 32 9.02 7.69 15.36
C ARG A 32 8.52 8.75 14.37
N GLU A 33 9.46 9.35 13.69
CA GLU A 33 9.22 10.29 12.60
C GLU A 33 9.91 9.78 11.35
N THR A 34 9.21 9.86 10.21
CA THR A 34 9.74 9.52 8.89
C THR A 34 9.66 10.77 8.04
N SER A 35 10.79 11.20 7.49
CA SER A 35 10.86 12.34 6.56
C SER A 35 10.31 11.97 5.18
N PHE A 36 10.02 12.96 4.32
CA PHE A 36 9.61 12.70 2.94
C PHE A 36 10.70 12.00 2.12
N ALA A 37 11.96 12.30 2.36
CA ALA A 37 13.07 11.62 1.69
C ALA A 37 13.15 10.14 2.08
N GLU A 38 12.99 9.82 3.36
CA GLU A 38 12.94 8.45 3.84
C GLU A 38 11.71 7.69 3.32
N LEU A 39 10.53 8.34 3.31
CA LEU A 39 9.31 7.74 2.76
C LEU A 39 9.48 7.42 1.27
N ASP A 40 10.11 8.30 0.50
CA ASP A 40 10.40 8.06 -0.90
C ASP A 40 11.34 6.88 -1.11
N ALA A 41 12.45 6.84 -0.37
CA ALA A 41 13.43 5.75 -0.41
C ALA A 41 12.82 4.40 0.02
N GLN A 42 12.05 4.37 1.10
CA GLN A 42 11.36 3.17 1.58
C GLN A 42 10.33 2.67 0.58
N SER A 43 9.58 3.58 -0.05
CA SER A 43 8.60 3.23 -1.08
C SER A 43 9.26 2.62 -2.32
N ASN A 44 10.46 3.10 -2.70
CA ASN A 44 11.24 2.49 -3.78
C ASN A 44 11.70 1.08 -3.41
N ARG A 45 12.22 0.88 -2.20
CA ARG A 45 12.64 -0.44 -1.73
C ARG A 45 11.47 -1.44 -1.74
N VAL A 46 10.31 -1.03 -1.23
CA VAL A 46 9.10 -1.88 -1.25
C VAL A 46 8.72 -2.22 -2.69
N ALA A 47 8.72 -1.25 -3.61
CA ALA A 47 8.39 -1.51 -5.01
C ALA A 47 9.34 -2.53 -5.64
N ASN A 48 10.65 -2.37 -5.44
CA ASN A 48 11.65 -3.30 -5.97
C ASN A 48 11.55 -4.69 -5.34
N ALA A 49 11.26 -4.80 -4.05
CA ALA A 49 11.04 -6.08 -3.37
C ALA A 49 9.76 -6.79 -3.86
N LEU A 50 8.68 -6.05 -4.15
CA LEU A 50 7.46 -6.58 -4.76
C LEU A 50 7.76 -7.16 -6.15
N LEU A 51 8.47 -6.43 -6.99
CA LEU A 51 8.87 -6.88 -8.33
C LEU A 51 9.78 -8.12 -8.26
N ALA A 52 10.75 -8.14 -7.34
CA ALA A 52 11.61 -9.30 -7.09
C ALA A 52 10.82 -10.51 -6.56
N SER A 53 9.68 -10.29 -5.90
CA SER A 53 8.75 -11.33 -5.46
C SER A 53 7.81 -11.82 -6.59
N GLY A 54 7.98 -11.34 -7.82
CA GLY A 54 7.18 -11.75 -8.99
C GLY A 54 5.83 -11.05 -9.10
N VAL A 55 5.64 -9.92 -8.41
CA VAL A 55 4.45 -9.07 -8.57
C VAL A 55 4.51 -8.37 -9.92
N ALA A 56 3.46 -8.51 -10.72
CA ALA A 56 3.31 -7.91 -12.04
C ALA A 56 2.30 -6.75 -12.02
N PRO A 57 2.28 -5.89 -13.04
CA PRO A 57 1.27 -4.85 -13.18
C PRO A 57 -0.16 -5.42 -13.10
N GLY A 58 -0.98 -4.84 -12.22
CA GLY A 58 -2.35 -5.26 -11.97
C GLY A 58 -2.52 -6.37 -10.92
N ASP A 59 -1.46 -7.01 -10.46
CA ASP A 59 -1.53 -7.94 -9.32
C ASP A 59 -1.96 -7.22 -8.05
N ARG A 60 -2.61 -7.97 -7.12
CA ARG A 60 -3.02 -7.46 -5.81
C ARG A 60 -1.98 -7.81 -4.75
N VAL A 61 -1.82 -6.87 -3.83
CA VAL A 61 -1.06 -7.03 -2.59
C VAL A 61 -2.01 -6.66 -1.46
N SER A 62 -2.10 -7.49 -0.43
CA SER A 62 -3.00 -7.21 0.71
C SER A 62 -2.23 -6.89 1.99
N VAL A 63 -2.87 -6.13 2.86
CA VAL A 63 -2.34 -5.81 4.19
C VAL A 63 -3.44 -5.96 5.25
N LEU A 64 -3.13 -6.67 6.33
CA LEU A 64 -4.00 -6.90 7.49
C LEU A 64 -3.28 -6.40 8.74
N THR A 65 -3.58 -5.20 9.16
CA THR A 65 -2.94 -4.55 10.31
C THR A 65 -3.82 -3.44 10.88
N LYS A 66 -3.53 -2.99 12.10
CA LYS A 66 -3.94 -1.69 12.60
C LYS A 66 -3.14 -0.58 11.90
N ASN A 67 -3.49 0.68 12.17
CA ASN A 67 -2.68 1.79 11.66
C ASN A 67 -1.25 1.67 12.16
N HIS A 68 -0.30 1.75 11.22
CA HIS A 68 1.14 1.62 11.44
C HIS A 68 1.90 2.44 10.39
N ASP A 69 3.06 2.96 10.72
CA ASP A 69 3.87 3.78 9.79
C ASP A 69 4.32 3.02 8.55
N ALA A 70 4.59 1.71 8.65
CA ALA A 70 4.93 0.86 7.52
C ALA A 70 3.82 0.78 6.43
N TRP A 71 2.58 1.21 6.74
CA TRP A 71 1.49 1.23 5.78
C TRP A 71 1.78 2.19 4.60
N TYR A 72 2.40 3.34 4.87
CA TYR A 72 2.66 4.35 3.83
C TYR A 72 3.70 3.88 2.79
N PRO A 73 4.86 3.34 3.17
CA PRO A 73 5.80 2.76 2.20
C PRO A 73 5.18 1.62 1.39
N LEU A 74 4.32 0.77 2.01
CA LEU A 74 3.59 -0.28 1.30
C LEU A 74 2.63 0.31 0.27
N PHE A 75 1.86 1.33 0.62
CA PHE A 75 0.89 1.96 -0.27
C PHE A 75 1.57 2.57 -1.51
N PHE A 76 2.55 3.43 -1.28
CA PHE A 76 3.27 4.08 -2.38
C PHE A 76 4.15 3.10 -3.16
N GLY A 77 4.79 2.14 -2.48
CA GLY A 77 5.62 1.12 -3.10
C GLY A 77 4.80 0.18 -4.00
N THR A 78 3.61 -0.23 -3.55
CA THR A 78 2.68 -1.03 -4.36
C THR A 78 2.26 -0.27 -5.62
N ALA A 79 1.92 1.01 -5.49
CA ALA A 79 1.59 1.86 -6.65
C ALA A 79 2.79 2.02 -7.61
N ARG A 80 4.03 2.12 -7.09
CA ARG A 80 5.26 2.16 -7.91
C ARG A 80 5.56 0.85 -8.63
N ALA A 81 5.23 -0.27 -8.03
CA ALA A 81 5.31 -1.59 -8.66
C ALA A 81 4.18 -1.82 -9.69
N ARG A 82 3.30 -0.83 -9.91
CA ARG A 82 2.12 -0.91 -10.78
C ARG A 82 1.14 -1.99 -10.33
N ALA A 83 1.14 -2.30 -9.04
CA ALA A 83 0.25 -3.24 -8.40
C ALA A 83 -0.85 -2.50 -7.62
N CYS A 84 -1.89 -3.24 -7.23
CA CYS A 84 -3.04 -2.71 -6.53
C CYS A 84 -3.02 -3.14 -5.06
N LEU A 85 -3.00 -2.19 -4.12
CA LEU A 85 -3.12 -2.50 -2.70
C LEU A 85 -4.58 -2.80 -2.35
N ALA A 86 -4.84 -3.96 -1.74
CA ALA A 86 -6.14 -4.37 -1.23
C ALA A 86 -6.08 -4.48 0.31
N PRO A 87 -6.23 -3.35 1.05
CA PRO A 87 -6.19 -3.37 2.51
C PRO A 87 -7.43 -4.07 3.07
N ILE A 88 -7.23 -4.85 4.12
CA ILE A 88 -8.28 -5.61 4.78
C ILE A 88 -8.66 -4.93 6.09
N ASN A 89 -9.96 -4.75 6.30
CA ASN A 89 -10.44 -4.24 7.59
C ASN A 89 -10.12 -5.26 8.70
N CYS A 90 -9.26 -4.89 9.62
CA CYS A 90 -8.78 -5.73 10.70
C CYS A 90 -9.85 -6.10 11.76
N ARG A 91 -11.07 -5.54 11.66
CA ARG A 91 -12.20 -5.90 12.54
C ARG A 91 -13.04 -7.06 12.01
N LEU A 92 -12.75 -7.56 10.82
CA LEU A 92 -13.47 -8.67 10.20
C LEU A 92 -13.05 -10.00 10.82
N ALA A 93 -13.97 -10.97 10.83
CA ALA A 93 -13.66 -12.33 11.22
C ALA A 93 -12.85 -13.07 10.14
N ALA A 94 -12.10 -14.11 10.52
CA ALA A 94 -11.26 -14.86 9.60
C ALA A 94 -11.98 -15.37 8.35
N GLY A 95 -13.25 -15.80 8.46
CA GLY A 95 -14.05 -16.24 7.32
C GLY A 95 -14.38 -15.12 6.32
N GLU A 96 -14.61 -13.90 6.81
CA GLU A 96 -14.84 -12.71 5.97
C GLU A 96 -13.55 -12.27 5.28
N ILE A 97 -12.43 -12.31 6.02
CA ILE A 97 -11.08 -12.06 5.48
C ILE A 97 -10.75 -13.09 4.40
N GLY A 98 -11.03 -14.38 4.66
CA GLY A 98 -10.82 -15.45 3.69
C GLY A 98 -11.62 -15.24 2.39
N PHE A 99 -12.86 -14.76 2.50
CA PHE A 99 -13.66 -14.39 1.32
C PHE A 99 -12.99 -13.26 0.52
N ILE A 100 -12.55 -12.19 1.19
CA ILE A 100 -11.86 -11.05 0.55
C ILE A 100 -10.55 -11.50 -0.12
N LEU A 101 -9.76 -12.31 0.58
CA LEU A 101 -8.51 -12.85 0.03
C LEU A 101 -8.76 -13.76 -1.18
N GLY A 102 -9.82 -14.56 -1.16
CA GLY A 102 -10.20 -15.42 -2.29
C GLY A 102 -10.65 -14.61 -3.52
N ASP A 103 -11.33 -13.48 -3.32
CA ASP A 103 -11.80 -12.59 -4.38
C ASP A 103 -10.67 -11.71 -4.93
N ALA A 104 -9.87 -11.11 -4.06
CA ALA A 104 -8.73 -10.25 -4.45
C ALA A 104 -7.55 -11.04 -5.01
N ALA A 105 -7.40 -12.30 -4.61
CA ALA A 105 -6.30 -13.19 -5.00
C ALA A 105 -4.90 -12.52 -4.92
N PRO A 106 -4.51 -11.96 -3.74
CA PRO A 106 -3.26 -11.22 -3.64
C PRO A 106 -2.05 -12.13 -3.75
N LYS A 107 -0.96 -11.65 -4.34
CA LYS A 107 0.33 -12.36 -4.38
C LYS A 107 1.00 -12.42 -3.02
N LEU A 108 0.91 -11.32 -2.24
CA LEU A 108 1.44 -11.21 -0.88
C LEU A 108 0.37 -10.69 0.06
N LEU A 109 0.43 -11.17 1.31
CA LEU A 109 -0.33 -10.67 2.44
C LEU A 109 0.63 -10.22 3.53
N PHE A 110 0.69 -8.90 3.77
CA PHE A 110 1.43 -8.31 4.88
C PHE A 110 0.56 -8.30 6.13
N VAL A 111 1.08 -8.79 7.25
CA VAL A 111 0.29 -8.99 8.47
C VAL A 111 1.00 -8.37 9.67
N GLY A 112 0.28 -7.57 10.45
CA GLY A 112 0.74 -7.10 11.76
C GLY A 112 0.59 -8.19 12.82
N GLU A 113 1.44 -8.16 13.86
CA GLU A 113 1.54 -9.22 14.88
C GLU A 113 0.23 -9.58 15.57
N ASP A 114 -0.66 -8.60 15.78
CA ASP A 114 -1.99 -8.84 16.40
C ASP A 114 -2.90 -9.78 15.56
N PHE A 115 -2.55 -10.06 14.31
CA PHE A 115 -3.43 -10.74 13.34
C PHE A 115 -2.84 -12.01 12.73
N PHE A 116 -1.72 -12.52 13.21
CA PHE A 116 -1.09 -13.73 12.66
C PHE A 116 -2.04 -14.93 12.66
N ASP A 117 -2.65 -15.26 13.81
CA ASP A 117 -3.59 -16.39 13.91
C ASP A 117 -4.82 -16.19 13.03
N THR A 118 -5.34 -14.94 12.96
CA THR A 118 -6.48 -14.60 12.12
C THR A 118 -6.15 -14.75 10.64
N ALA A 119 -4.96 -14.33 10.22
CA ALA A 119 -4.49 -14.49 8.84
C ALA A 119 -4.31 -15.96 8.47
N LEU A 120 -3.68 -16.77 9.33
CA LEU A 120 -3.52 -18.20 9.13
C LEU A 120 -4.87 -18.92 8.99
N ALA A 121 -5.83 -18.61 9.85
CA ALA A 121 -7.19 -19.14 9.74
C ALA A 121 -7.89 -18.70 8.45
N ALA A 122 -7.70 -17.45 8.03
CA ALA A 122 -8.31 -16.91 6.82
C ALA A 122 -7.75 -17.56 5.53
N VAL A 123 -6.45 -17.83 5.47
CA VAL A 123 -5.82 -18.44 4.28
C VAL A 123 -5.92 -19.96 4.25
N ALA A 124 -6.33 -20.62 5.33
CA ALA A 124 -6.34 -22.08 5.44
C ALA A 124 -7.17 -22.75 4.34
N GLY A 125 -8.31 -22.15 3.96
CA GLY A 125 -9.24 -22.68 2.97
C GLY A 125 -9.02 -22.19 1.54
N LEU A 126 -8.00 -21.36 1.29
CA LEU A 126 -7.74 -20.84 -0.05
C LEU A 126 -7.00 -21.87 -0.92
N ALA A 127 -7.43 -21.97 -2.18
CA ALA A 127 -6.76 -22.80 -3.18
C ALA A 127 -5.37 -22.22 -3.52
N ASP A 128 -5.32 -20.92 -3.77
CA ASP A 128 -4.09 -20.17 -4.02
C ASP A 128 -3.81 -19.28 -2.80
N LYS A 129 -2.79 -19.63 -2.05
CA LYS A 129 -2.41 -18.90 -0.83
C LYS A 129 -1.40 -17.81 -1.17
N PRO A 130 -1.60 -16.57 -0.65
CA PRO A 130 -0.59 -15.53 -0.77
C PRO A 130 0.68 -15.91 0.01
N ARG A 131 1.85 -15.37 -0.41
CA ARG A 131 3.05 -15.36 0.43
C ARG A 131 2.78 -14.50 1.68
N LEU A 132 3.06 -15.02 2.86
CA LEU A 132 2.81 -14.35 4.14
C LEU A 132 4.06 -13.61 4.61
N VAL A 133 3.92 -12.32 4.88
CA VAL A 133 5.00 -11.46 5.38
C VAL A 133 4.56 -10.80 6.69
N ALA A 134 5.33 -10.98 7.76
CA ALA A 134 5.13 -10.27 9.02
C ALA A 134 5.58 -8.82 8.86
N LEU A 135 4.63 -7.88 8.85
CA LEU A 135 4.91 -6.44 8.68
C LEU A 135 5.69 -5.90 9.89
N TYR A 136 5.39 -6.39 11.06
CA TYR A 136 6.10 -6.21 12.32
C TYR A 136 5.77 -7.38 13.25
N GLY A 137 6.59 -7.59 14.29
CA GLY A 137 6.54 -8.79 15.10
C GLY A 137 7.24 -9.97 14.40
N ALA A 138 7.14 -11.18 14.97
CA ALA A 138 7.75 -12.40 14.44
C ALA A 138 6.83 -13.60 14.63
N HIS A 139 6.72 -14.46 13.62
CA HIS A 139 5.98 -15.72 13.67
C HIS A 139 6.64 -16.74 12.74
N PRO A 140 6.74 -18.06 13.12
CA PRO A 140 7.46 -19.05 12.32
C PRO A 140 6.90 -19.27 10.90
N ASP A 141 5.61 -19.04 10.67
CA ASP A 141 4.97 -19.23 9.38
C ASP A 141 5.00 -17.96 8.49
N PHE A 142 5.60 -16.88 8.98
CA PHE A 142 5.69 -15.61 8.25
C PHE A 142 7.14 -15.23 8.02
N GLU A 143 7.46 -14.79 6.82
CA GLU A 143 8.73 -14.14 6.56
C GLU A 143 8.75 -12.74 7.20
N GLY A 144 9.82 -12.37 7.90
CA GLY A 144 9.93 -11.03 8.48
C GLY A 144 10.07 -9.96 7.41
N PHE A 145 9.47 -8.78 7.63
CA PHE A 145 9.47 -7.67 6.66
C PHE A 145 10.88 -7.26 6.23
N ASP A 146 11.81 -7.13 7.16
CA ASP A 146 13.20 -6.74 6.84
C ASP A 146 13.91 -7.82 6.01
N ALA A 147 13.66 -9.09 6.29
CA ALA A 147 14.20 -10.21 5.52
C ALA A 147 13.61 -10.24 4.09
N TRP A 148 12.30 -10.02 3.96
CA TRP A 148 11.63 -9.90 2.67
C TRP A 148 12.12 -8.70 1.87
N LEU A 149 12.33 -7.55 2.53
CA LEU A 149 12.82 -6.31 1.91
C LEU A 149 14.28 -6.45 1.43
N GLY A 150 15.11 -7.18 2.19
CA GLY A 150 16.50 -7.47 1.87
C GLY A 150 17.28 -6.23 1.42
N ASP A 151 18.09 -6.40 0.38
CA ASP A 151 18.91 -5.34 -0.23
C ASP A 151 18.18 -4.63 -1.39
N ALA A 152 16.86 -4.61 -1.41
CA ALA A 152 16.09 -3.96 -2.47
C ALA A 152 16.50 -2.49 -2.64
N ALA A 153 16.69 -2.09 -3.91
CA ALA A 153 17.19 -0.76 -4.26
C ALA A 153 16.25 0.36 -3.81
N ALA A 154 16.82 1.45 -3.28
CA ALA A 154 16.08 2.66 -2.92
C ALA A 154 15.85 3.62 -4.12
N THR A 155 16.19 3.19 -5.34
CA THR A 155 15.92 3.92 -6.58
C THR A 155 14.60 3.49 -7.20
N PRO A 156 13.91 4.37 -7.95
CA PRO A 156 12.66 4.03 -8.61
C PRO A 156 12.80 2.80 -9.53
N PRO A 157 11.78 1.94 -9.63
CA PRO A 157 11.71 0.91 -10.67
C PRO A 157 11.82 1.49 -12.08
N ALA A 158 12.26 0.67 -13.04
CA ALA A 158 12.44 1.08 -14.44
C ALA A 158 11.10 1.43 -15.12
N ASP A 159 10.05 0.66 -14.83
CA ASP A 159 8.74 0.86 -15.43
C ASP A 159 7.92 1.87 -14.61
N ALA A 160 7.63 3.02 -15.22
CA ALA A 160 6.85 4.07 -14.58
C ALA A 160 5.35 3.70 -14.50
N PRO A 161 4.67 4.02 -13.36
CA PRO A 161 3.23 3.86 -13.20
C PRO A 161 2.44 4.67 -14.24
N GLN A 162 1.26 4.16 -14.60
CA GLN A 162 0.37 4.75 -15.60
C GLN A 162 -0.94 5.24 -14.95
N LEU A 163 -1.61 6.20 -15.58
CA LEU A 163 -2.90 6.72 -15.12
C LEU A 163 -4.00 5.65 -15.06
N ALA A 164 -3.90 4.63 -15.88
CA ALA A 164 -4.87 3.53 -15.93
C ALA A 164 -4.57 2.42 -14.90
N ASP A 165 -3.39 2.41 -14.26
CA ASP A 165 -3.06 1.37 -13.29
C ASP A 165 -3.97 1.48 -12.06
N ASP A 166 -4.53 0.33 -11.66
CA ASP A 166 -5.27 0.17 -10.40
C ASP A 166 -4.29 0.32 -9.23
N VAL A 167 -4.67 1.10 -8.22
CA VAL A 167 -3.77 1.38 -7.08
C VAL A 167 -4.36 1.01 -5.73
N LEU A 168 -5.69 0.97 -5.63
CA LEU A 168 -6.37 0.63 -4.38
C LEU A 168 -7.65 -0.15 -4.65
N GLN A 169 -7.87 -1.26 -3.94
CA GLN A 169 -9.11 -2.02 -3.96
C GLN A 169 -9.69 -2.08 -2.55
N LEU A 170 -10.81 -1.38 -2.33
CA LEU A 170 -11.49 -1.30 -1.04
C LEU A 170 -12.73 -2.19 -1.02
N TYR A 171 -12.86 -3.00 0.01
CA TYR A 171 -14.05 -3.82 0.20
C TYR A 171 -15.10 -3.09 1.04
N THR A 172 -16.30 -2.96 0.48
CA THR A 172 -17.44 -2.35 1.13
C THR A 172 -18.51 -3.41 1.43
N SER A 173 -19.32 -3.18 2.48
CA SER A 173 -20.50 -4.02 2.77
C SER A 173 -21.50 -3.86 1.63
N GLY A 174 -21.60 -4.87 0.77
CA GLY A 174 -22.58 -4.85 -0.33
C GLY A 174 -24.01 -5.00 0.19
N THR A 175 -24.97 -4.38 -0.48
CA THR A 175 -26.43 -4.53 -0.21
C THR A 175 -26.91 -5.98 -0.36
N THR A 176 -26.12 -6.86 -0.97
CA THR A 176 -26.40 -8.29 -1.21
C THR A 176 -25.77 -9.22 -0.17
N GLY A 177 -25.22 -8.69 0.94
CA GLY A 177 -24.65 -9.48 2.04
C GLY A 177 -23.21 -9.99 1.83
N ARG A 178 -22.62 -9.82 0.63
CA ARG A 178 -21.21 -10.13 0.37
C ARG A 178 -20.43 -8.85 0.11
N PRO A 179 -19.20 -8.71 0.65
CA PRO A 179 -18.33 -7.57 0.37
C PRO A 179 -18.07 -7.44 -1.14
N LYS A 180 -17.99 -6.19 -1.62
CA LYS A 180 -17.65 -5.86 -3.01
C LYS A 180 -16.36 -5.08 -3.04
N GLY A 181 -15.40 -5.48 -3.88
CA GLY A 181 -14.15 -4.77 -4.10
C GLY A 181 -14.34 -3.59 -5.05
N VAL A 182 -14.21 -2.37 -4.53
CA VAL A 182 -14.22 -1.14 -5.33
C VAL A 182 -12.78 -0.80 -5.70
N VAL A 183 -12.50 -0.73 -6.98
CA VAL A 183 -11.15 -0.46 -7.51
C VAL A 183 -11.01 1.00 -7.88
N LEU A 184 -9.93 1.64 -7.40
CA LEU A 184 -9.53 3.01 -7.72
C LEU A 184 -8.21 2.97 -8.50
N ALA A 185 -8.21 3.60 -9.68
CA ALA A 185 -7.01 3.76 -10.50
C ALA A 185 -6.31 5.10 -10.21
N ASN A 186 -5.05 5.26 -10.65
CA ASN A 186 -4.30 6.51 -10.55
C ASN A 186 -5.08 7.73 -11.05
N LYS A 187 -5.84 7.61 -12.14
CA LYS A 187 -6.68 8.69 -12.69
C LYS A 187 -7.71 9.22 -11.69
N ASN A 188 -8.22 8.39 -10.78
CA ASN A 188 -9.18 8.83 -9.77
C ASN A 188 -8.48 9.72 -8.72
N TYR A 189 -7.28 9.36 -8.28
CA TYR A 189 -6.47 10.18 -7.38
C TYR A 189 -6.03 11.48 -8.03
N ARG A 190 -5.60 11.42 -9.29
CA ARG A 190 -5.25 12.62 -10.06
C ARG A 190 -6.42 13.60 -10.12
N ARG A 191 -7.62 13.11 -10.47
CA ARG A 191 -8.84 13.95 -10.51
C ARG A 191 -9.20 14.51 -9.13
N PHE A 192 -9.05 13.71 -8.07
CA PHE A 192 -9.25 14.20 -6.71
C PHE A 192 -8.29 15.36 -6.37
N LEU A 193 -7.01 15.22 -6.67
CA LEU A 193 -6.02 16.29 -6.44
C LEU A 193 -6.35 17.56 -7.22
N GLU A 194 -6.74 17.43 -8.48
CA GLU A 194 -7.17 18.57 -9.31
C GLU A 194 -8.37 19.28 -8.67
N MET A 195 -9.41 18.54 -8.30
CA MET A 195 -10.59 19.10 -7.64
C MET A 195 -10.26 19.77 -6.31
N ALA A 196 -9.39 19.15 -5.52
CA ALA A 196 -9.01 19.68 -4.22
C ALA A 196 -8.24 21.00 -4.33
N THR A 197 -7.50 21.22 -5.41
CA THR A 197 -6.81 22.52 -5.66
C THR A 197 -7.74 23.60 -6.22
N GLU A 198 -8.91 23.23 -6.78
CA GLU A 198 -9.92 24.15 -7.27
C GLU A 198 -10.83 24.70 -6.14
N VAL A 199 -10.79 24.09 -4.94
CA VAL A 199 -11.61 24.52 -3.80
C VAL A 199 -10.94 25.68 -3.07
N ASP A 200 -11.57 26.85 -3.08
CA ASP A 200 -11.11 28.02 -2.33
C ASP A 200 -10.90 27.70 -0.85
N GLY A 201 -9.73 28.04 -0.32
CA GLY A 201 -9.36 27.84 1.08
C GLY A 201 -8.77 26.46 1.39
N PHE A 202 -8.57 25.58 0.39
CA PHE A 202 -7.83 24.35 0.60
C PHE A 202 -6.33 24.62 0.37
N ALA A 203 -5.63 25.02 1.43
CA ALA A 203 -4.19 25.22 1.39
C ALA A 203 -3.49 23.90 1.70
N TYR A 204 -2.67 23.41 0.77
CA TYR A 204 -1.77 22.28 1.01
C TYR A 204 -0.43 22.81 1.53
N GLY A 205 -0.07 22.43 2.75
CA GLY A 205 1.32 22.48 3.18
C GLY A 205 1.84 23.78 3.75
N GLU A 206 1.00 24.56 4.42
CA GLU A 206 1.43 25.76 5.20
C GLU A 206 1.42 25.55 6.72
N ASP A 207 1.07 24.36 7.25
CA ASP A 207 1.11 24.02 8.68
C ASP A 207 2.11 22.91 8.98
#